data_e761c1cf0ad3e41fe10080cef3fc1d84
#
_entry.id   e761c1cf0ad3e41fe10080cef3fc1d84
#
_cell.length_a   1.000
_cell.length_b   1.000
_cell.length_c   1.000
_cell.angle_alpha   90.00
_cell.angle_beta   90.00
_cell.angle_gamma   90.00
#
_symmetry.space_group_name_H-M   'P 1'
#
loop_
_entity.id
_entity.type
_entity.pdbx_description
1 polymer ?
#
loop_
_entity_poly.entity_id
_entity_poly.type
_entity_poly.pdbx_seq_one_letter_code
_entity_poly.pdbx_strand_id
1 'polypeptide(L)'
;GSEHGEETLLEGAKLAKKLYPNMEIVLIGKKNDTGFETYETECQDDMYKIMEEKLDSGEISACVTMHYNFPIGVSTVGRVMTPSKGKEMIIATTTGTASPHRIEAMVKNAIGGIIAAKAIGIEEPKVGILNLDGARTVEKVLKEIKEKGYNINFTESKRSDGGVVMRGNDLLLGT
;
A
#
# COMPACT_ATOMS: atom_id res chain seq x y z
N GLY A 1 -1.22 -6.83 -17.04
CA GLY A 1 -1.98 -8.05 -17.07
C GLY A 1 -2.73 -8.31 -15.79
N SER A 2 -3.94 -8.81 -15.93
CA SER A 2 -4.77 -9.24 -14.81
C SER A 2 -4.95 -10.76 -14.87
N GLU A 3 -4.80 -11.46 -13.76
CA GLU A 3 -5.12 -12.90 -13.67
C GLU A 3 -6.62 -13.16 -13.87
N HIS A 4 -7.46 -12.15 -13.62
CA HIS A 4 -8.91 -12.20 -13.82
C HIS A 4 -9.38 -11.63 -15.16
N GLY A 5 -8.45 -11.30 -16.07
CA GLY A 5 -8.75 -10.71 -17.37
C GLY A 5 -8.84 -9.18 -17.35
N GLU A 6 -8.78 -8.59 -18.53
CA GLU A 6 -8.84 -7.13 -18.73
C GLU A 6 -10.25 -6.60 -18.44
N GLU A 7 -11.28 -7.38 -18.73
CA GLU A 7 -12.69 -7.01 -18.56
C GLU A 7 -13.03 -6.58 -17.13
N THR A 8 -12.51 -7.29 -16.13
CA THR A 8 -12.73 -6.95 -14.72
C THR A 8 -12.17 -5.56 -14.37
N LEU A 9 -11.02 -5.19 -14.92
CA LEU A 9 -10.44 -3.86 -14.69
C LEU A 9 -11.25 -2.76 -15.40
N LEU A 10 -11.73 -3.02 -16.61
CA LEU A 10 -12.57 -2.08 -17.36
C LEU A 10 -13.92 -1.85 -16.66
N GLU A 11 -14.54 -2.89 -16.15
CA GLU A 11 -15.77 -2.78 -15.34
C GLU A 11 -15.51 -2.00 -14.04
N GLY A 12 -14.39 -2.29 -13.36
CA GLY A 12 -13.96 -1.55 -12.18
C GLY A 12 -13.78 -0.05 -12.47
N ALA A 13 -13.15 0.30 -13.58
CA ALA A 13 -12.97 1.68 -14.01
C ALA A 13 -14.32 2.37 -14.29
N LYS A 14 -15.25 1.71 -15.00
CA LYS A 14 -16.61 2.23 -15.24
C LYS A 14 -17.36 2.46 -13.93
N LEU A 15 -17.25 1.52 -12.98
CA LEU A 15 -17.87 1.65 -11.66
C LEU A 15 -17.27 2.79 -10.86
N ALA A 16 -15.95 2.92 -10.85
CA ALA A 16 -15.25 4.01 -10.17
C ALA A 16 -15.67 5.37 -10.71
N LYS A 17 -15.75 5.53 -12.04
CA LYS A 17 -16.21 6.77 -12.67
C LYS A 17 -17.66 7.10 -12.32
N LYS A 18 -18.51 6.08 -12.19
CA LYS A 18 -19.91 6.26 -11.77
C LYS A 18 -20.01 6.72 -10.31
N LEU A 19 -19.19 6.16 -9.42
CA LEU A 19 -19.17 6.52 -8.00
C LEU A 19 -18.51 7.86 -7.74
N TYR A 20 -17.51 8.18 -8.54
CA TYR A 20 -16.69 9.41 -8.41
C TYR A 20 -16.63 10.15 -9.75
N PRO A 21 -17.69 10.89 -10.12
CA PRO A 21 -17.78 11.53 -11.45
C PRO A 21 -16.63 12.51 -11.76
N ASN A 22 -16.05 13.13 -10.73
CA ASN A 22 -14.95 14.09 -10.88
C ASN A 22 -13.57 13.42 -11.01
N MET A 23 -13.50 12.08 -10.84
CA MET A 23 -12.25 11.35 -11.03
C MET A 23 -11.92 11.27 -12.51
N GLU A 24 -10.72 11.63 -12.87
CA GLU A 24 -10.16 11.37 -14.20
C GLU A 24 -9.55 9.99 -14.22
N ILE A 25 -9.93 9.20 -15.21
CA ILE A 25 -9.45 7.82 -15.38
C ILE A 25 -8.79 7.70 -16.72
N VAL A 26 -7.55 7.25 -16.71
CA VAL A 26 -6.74 6.92 -17.88
C VAL A 26 -6.46 5.43 -17.89
N LEU A 27 -6.52 4.79 -19.02
CA LEU A 27 -6.22 3.39 -19.22
C LEU A 27 -4.86 3.23 -19.91
N ILE A 28 -4.10 2.24 -19.51
CA ILE A 28 -2.87 1.83 -20.18
C ILE A 28 -3.03 0.35 -20.56
N GLY A 29 -3.10 0.06 -21.84
CA GLY A 29 -3.32 -1.30 -22.31
C GLY A 29 -3.85 -1.36 -23.74
N LYS A 30 -4.54 -2.43 -24.04
CA LYS A 30 -5.12 -2.62 -25.37
C LYS A 30 -6.22 -1.62 -25.67
N LYS A 31 -6.45 -1.42 -26.97
CA LYS A 31 -7.59 -0.66 -27.44
C LYS A 31 -8.89 -1.20 -26.88
N ASN A 32 -9.74 -0.30 -26.39
CA ASN A 32 -11.02 -0.63 -25.78
C ASN A 32 -12.10 0.37 -26.20
N ASP A 33 -13.35 0.07 -25.89
CA ASP A 33 -14.53 0.85 -26.22
C ASP A 33 -15.15 1.59 -25.02
N THR A 34 -14.38 1.74 -23.93
CA THR A 34 -14.89 2.36 -22.70
C THR A 34 -15.11 3.85 -22.79
N GLY A 35 -14.51 4.53 -23.78
CA GLY A 35 -14.52 5.98 -23.90
C GLY A 35 -13.54 6.71 -22.98
N PHE A 36 -12.76 5.98 -22.16
CA PHE A 36 -11.67 6.58 -21.39
C PHE A 36 -10.46 6.86 -22.26
N GLU A 37 -9.71 7.89 -21.91
CA GLU A 37 -8.38 8.12 -22.51
C GLU A 37 -7.53 6.86 -22.32
N THR A 38 -6.93 6.36 -23.39
CA THR A 38 -6.19 5.11 -23.38
C THR A 38 -4.85 5.27 -24.07
N TYR A 39 -3.78 4.95 -23.34
CA TYR A 39 -2.44 4.76 -23.90
C TYR A 39 -2.35 3.33 -24.43
N GLU A 40 -2.52 3.18 -25.75
CA GLU A 40 -2.61 1.88 -26.40
C GLU A 40 -1.24 1.19 -26.47
N THR A 41 -1.13 0.02 -25.85
CA THR A 41 0.01 -0.89 -26.00
C THR A 41 -0.40 -2.32 -25.64
N GLU A 42 0.23 -3.29 -26.28
CA GLU A 42 0.08 -4.71 -25.96
C GLU A 42 1.29 -5.28 -25.21
N CYS A 43 2.38 -4.52 -25.17
CA CYS A 43 3.61 -4.91 -24.52
C CYS A 43 3.55 -4.56 -23.02
N GLN A 44 3.75 -5.56 -22.15
CA GLN A 44 3.71 -5.35 -20.70
C GLN A 44 4.80 -4.41 -20.21
N ASP A 45 6.00 -4.48 -20.77
CA ASP A 45 7.11 -3.61 -20.40
C ASP A 45 6.83 -2.15 -20.76
N ASP A 46 6.15 -1.91 -21.89
CA ASP A 46 5.75 -0.57 -22.29
C ASP A 46 4.62 -0.03 -21.40
N MET A 47 3.68 -0.89 -20.95
CA MET A 47 2.68 -0.49 -19.96
C MET A 47 3.33 0.03 -18.68
N TYR A 48 4.38 -0.65 -18.21
CA TYR A 48 5.09 -0.23 -16.99
C TYR A 48 5.84 1.09 -17.20
N LYS A 49 6.52 1.27 -18.33
CA LYS A 49 7.22 2.52 -18.66
C LYS A 49 6.25 3.70 -18.72
N ILE A 50 5.15 3.55 -19.47
CA ILE A 50 4.12 4.59 -19.57
C ILE A 50 3.57 4.94 -18.19
N MET A 51 3.26 3.93 -17.36
CA MET A 51 2.78 4.13 -16.00
C MET A 51 3.77 4.91 -15.15
N GLU A 52 5.04 4.51 -15.14
CA GLU A 52 6.10 5.17 -14.37
C GLU A 52 6.32 6.61 -14.85
N GLU A 53 6.43 6.84 -16.15
CA GLU A 53 6.58 8.17 -16.74
C GLU A 53 5.43 9.11 -16.35
N LYS A 54 4.19 8.62 -16.37
CA LYS A 54 3.00 9.40 -16.00
C LYS A 54 2.91 9.70 -14.51
N LEU A 55 3.34 8.77 -13.68
CA LEU A 55 3.45 8.99 -12.23
C LEU A 55 4.56 9.99 -11.90
N ASP A 56 5.74 9.84 -12.50
CA ASP A 56 6.90 10.70 -12.26
C ASP A 56 6.68 12.13 -12.77
N SER A 57 5.99 12.28 -13.89
CA SER A 57 5.60 13.61 -14.43
C SER A 57 4.48 14.27 -13.62
N GLY A 58 3.78 13.53 -12.77
CA GLY A 58 2.61 14.02 -12.04
C GLY A 58 1.36 14.15 -12.90
N GLU A 59 1.35 13.63 -14.13
CA GLU A 59 0.16 13.61 -14.99
C GLU A 59 -0.94 12.72 -14.43
N ILE A 60 -0.56 11.61 -13.78
CA ILE A 60 -1.47 10.80 -12.97
C ILE A 60 -1.02 10.81 -11.51
N SER A 61 -1.98 10.82 -10.60
CA SER A 61 -1.71 10.88 -9.15
C SER A 61 -1.56 9.51 -8.50
N ALA A 62 -2.10 8.48 -9.12
CA ALA A 62 -2.07 7.10 -8.62
C ALA A 62 -2.32 6.11 -9.75
N CYS A 63 -1.91 4.87 -9.55
CA CYS A 63 -2.13 3.79 -10.49
C CYS A 63 -2.72 2.57 -9.78
N VAL A 64 -3.61 1.86 -10.46
CA VAL A 64 -4.12 0.56 -10.06
C VAL A 64 -3.66 -0.48 -11.07
N THR A 65 -2.88 -1.45 -10.62
CA THR A 65 -2.42 -2.55 -11.45
C THR A 65 -2.62 -3.88 -10.71
N MET A 66 -2.94 -4.94 -11.45
CA MET A 66 -3.08 -6.27 -10.87
C MET A 66 -1.75 -7.02 -10.82
N HIS A 67 -0.81 -6.61 -11.62
CA HIS A 67 0.52 -7.22 -11.69
C HIS A 67 1.56 -6.15 -11.97
N TYR A 68 2.56 -6.06 -11.11
CA TYR A 68 3.68 -5.15 -11.29
C TYR A 68 4.92 -5.68 -10.56
N ASN A 69 6.05 -5.71 -11.26
CA ASN A 69 7.33 -6.07 -10.67
C ASN A 69 7.91 -4.86 -9.94
N PHE A 70 7.60 -4.73 -8.66
CA PHE A 70 8.09 -3.63 -7.85
C PHE A 70 9.62 -3.58 -7.81
N PRO A 71 10.22 -2.43 -8.14
CA PRO A 71 11.65 -2.24 -7.98
C PRO A 71 12.05 -2.23 -6.50
N ILE A 72 13.32 -2.47 -6.21
CA ILE A 72 13.84 -2.33 -4.84
C ILE A 72 13.66 -0.88 -4.37
N GLY A 73 13.13 -0.71 -3.16
CA GLY A 73 12.84 0.59 -2.56
C GLY A 73 11.36 0.89 -2.36
N VAL A 74 10.47 0.13 -3.02
CA VAL A 74 9.03 0.30 -2.88
C VAL A 74 8.51 -0.39 -1.61
N SER A 75 7.79 0.36 -0.77
CA SER A 75 7.15 -0.19 0.42
C SER A 75 5.91 -1.01 0.05
N THR A 76 5.75 -2.17 0.70
CA THR A 76 4.61 -3.05 0.50
C THR A 76 3.67 -2.95 1.69
N VAL A 77 2.48 -2.43 1.45
CA VAL A 77 1.42 -2.30 2.45
C VAL A 77 0.09 -2.77 1.87
N GLY A 78 -0.75 -3.34 2.72
CA GLY A 78 -2.07 -3.83 2.33
C GLY A 78 -3.17 -3.22 3.18
N ARG A 79 -4.32 -2.95 2.58
CA ARG A 79 -5.55 -2.57 3.28
C ARG A 79 -6.39 -3.81 3.49
N VAL A 80 -6.77 -4.08 4.73
CA VAL A 80 -7.56 -5.26 5.11
C VAL A 80 -8.73 -4.88 5.98
N MET A 81 -9.74 -5.74 5.99
CA MET A 81 -10.90 -5.62 6.86
C MET A 81 -10.79 -6.62 8.00
N THR A 82 -10.90 -6.16 9.25
CA THR A 82 -10.85 -7.04 10.40
C THR A 82 -12.10 -7.92 10.48
N PRO A 83 -11.96 -9.25 10.69
CA PRO A 83 -13.11 -10.18 10.62
C PRO A 83 -14.20 -9.90 11.64
N SER A 84 -13.81 -9.50 12.86
CA SER A 84 -14.77 -9.39 13.98
C SER A 84 -15.62 -8.13 13.94
N LYS A 85 -15.02 -6.98 13.62
CA LYS A 85 -15.69 -5.68 13.71
C LYS A 85 -15.85 -4.97 12.37
N GLY A 86 -15.37 -5.56 11.29
CA GLY A 86 -15.36 -4.90 9.98
C GLY A 86 -14.56 -3.60 9.97
N LYS A 87 -13.58 -3.45 10.87
CA LYS A 87 -12.72 -2.28 10.90
C LYS A 87 -11.64 -2.39 9.83
N GLU A 88 -11.45 -1.33 9.08
CA GLU A 88 -10.31 -1.21 8.17
C GLU A 88 -9.00 -1.10 8.94
N MET A 89 -7.98 -1.74 8.43
CA MET A 89 -6.64 -1.73 9.00
C MET A 89 -5.60 -1.82 7.88
N ILE A 90 -4.48 -1.15 8.06
CA ILE A 90 -3.33 -1.30 7.17
C ILE A 90 -2.40 -2.39 7.73
N ILE A 91 -1.94 -3.27 6.87
CA ILE A 91 -0.87 -4.21 7.17
C ILE A 91 0.37 -3.80 6.40
N ALA A 92 1.47 -3.57 7.12
CA ALA A 92 2.79 -3.40 6.54
C ALA A 92 3.54 -4.75 6.60
N THR A 93 4.00 -5.23 5.46
CA THR A 93 4.61 -6.55 5.36
C THR A 93 6.03 -6.57 5.95
N THR A 94 6.49 -7.74 6.37
CA THR A 94 7.86 -7.97 6.83
C THR A 94 8.79 -8.39 5.72
N THR A 95 8.23 -8.61 4.55
CA THR A 95 8.91 -8.98 3.31
C THR A 95 8.59 -7.96 2.23
N GLY A 96 9.10 -8.18 1.06
CA GLY A 96 8.85 -7.30 -0.09
C GLY A 96 10.12 -6.57 -0.52
N THR A 97 9.95 -5.60 -1.37
CA THR A 97 11.03 -4.94 -2.11
C THR A 97 11.49 -3.61 -1.54
N ALA A 98 11.04 -3.23 -0.34
CA ALA A 98 11.39 -1.94 0.28
C ALA A 98 12.90 -1.78 0.55
N SER A 99 13.62 -2.88 0.82
CA SER A 99 15.07 -2.93 0.92
C SER A 99 15.57 -4.37 0.78
N PRO A 100 16.80 -4.60 0.32
CA PRO A 100 17.45 -5.91 0.40
C PRO A 100 17.75 -6.34 1.84
N HIS A 101 17.81 -5.39 2.78
CA HIS A 101 18.01 -5.66 4.20
C HIS A 101 16.67 -5.78 4.93
N ARG A 102 16.39 -6.95 5.53
CA ARG A 102 15.10 -7.27 6.13
C ARG A 102 14.63 -6.23 7.16
N ILE A 103 15.48 -5.86 8.12
CA ILE A 103 15.09 -4.89 9.16
C ILE A 103 14.78 -3.53 8.56
N GLU A 104 15.59 -3.08 7.61
CA GLU A 104 15.36 -1.83 6.89
C GLU A 104 14.06 -1.89 6.09
N ALA A 105 13.78 -3.00 5.40
CA ALA A 105 12.53 -3.21 4.68
C ALA A 105 11.32 -3.11 5.61
N MET A 106 11.38 -3.75 6.78
CA MET A 106 10.31 -3.69 7.79
C MET A 106 10.09 -2.25 8.28
N VAL A 107 11.14 -1.50 8.55
CA VAL A 107 11.04 -0.09 8.98
C VAL A 107 10.44 0.76 7.87
N LYS A 108 10.91 0.63 6.63
CA LYS A 108 10.35 1.36 5.47
C LYS A 108 8.88 1.01 5.23
N ASN A 109 8.52 -0.27 5.31
CA ASN A 109 7.13 -0.72 5.19
C ASN A 109 6.25 -0.15 6.31
N ALA A 110 6.74 -0.07 7.54
CA ALA A 110 6.01 0.55 8.64
C ALA A 110 5.75 2.04 8.39
N ILE A 111 6.75 2.78 7.94
CA ILE A 111 6.60 4.20 7.57
C ILE A 111 5.64 4.35 6.39
N GLY A 112 5.78 3.53 5.34
CA GLY A 112 4.86 3.50 4.21
C GLY A 112 3.41 3.21 4.64
N GLY A 113 3.23 2.29 5.59
CA GLY A 113 1.92 1.99 6.18
C GLY A 113 1.32 3.17 6.96
N ILE A 114 2.13 3.93 7.69
CA ILE A 114 1.69 5.15 8.36
C ILE A 114 1.23 6.19 7.33
N ILE A 115 2.00 6.36 6.26
CA ILE A 115 1.66 7.30 5.18
C ILE A 115 0.35 6.87 4.51
N ALA A 116 0.21 5.59 4.18
CA ALA A 116 -1.01 5.04 3.58
C ALA A 116 -2.23 5.23 4.50
N ALA A 117 -2.09 4.98 5.81
CA ALA A 117 -3.15 5.19 6.78
C ALA A 117 -3.60 6.67 6.84
N LYS A 118 -2.65 7.59 6.83
CA LYS A 118 -2.94 9.03 6.78
C LYS A 118 -3.62 9.44 5.48
N ALA A 119 -3.21 8.89 4.35
CA ALA A 119 -3.80 9.17 3.04
C ALA A 119 -5.27 8.75 2.94
N ILE A 120 -5.69 7.73 3.70
CA ILE A 120 -7.11 7.33 3.78
C ILE A 120 -7.88 7.99 4.92
N GLY A 121 -7.32 9.04 5.56
CA GLY A 121 -8.01 9.86 6.54
C GLY A 121 -7.78 9.49 8.00
N ILE A 122 -6.86 8.58 8.32
CA ILE A 122 -6.47 8.26 9.70
C ILE A 122 -5.33 9.18 10.12
N GLU A 123 -5.63 10.31 10.75
CA GLU A 123 -4.63 11.35 11.07
C GLU A 123 -3.51 10.85 11.99
N GLU A 124 -3.86 10.09 13.02
CA GLU A 124 -2.92 9.55 14.02
C GLU A 124 -3.02 8.02 14.11
N PRO A 125 -2.52 7.28 13.10
CA PRO A 125 -2.65 5.83 13.08
C PRO A 125 -1.92 5.18 14.25
N LYS A 126 -2.60 4.28 14.95
CA LYS A 126 -2.00 3.45 16.00
C LYS A 126 -1.22 2.31 15.38
N VAL A 127 0.07 2.28 15.63
CA VAL A 127 1.00 1.28 15.09
C VAL A 127 1.21 0.15 16.07
N GLY A 128 0.88 -1.06 15.66
CA GLY A 128 1.18 -2.29 16.38
C GLY A 128 2.28 -3.07 15.65
N ILE A 129 3.19 -3.67 16.41
CA ILE A 129 4.25 -4.54 15.88
C ILE A 129 3.99 -5.94 16.39
N LEU A 130 3.81 -6.90 15.50
CA LEU A 130 3.67 -8.31 15.87
C LEU A 130 5.00 -8.87 16.42
N ASN A 131 4.89 -9.88 17.27
CA ASN A 131 6.06 -10.57 17.82
C ASN A 131 6.63 -11.56 16.81
N LEU A 132 7.47 -11.05 15.91
CA LEU A 132 8.17 -11.83 14.91
C LEU A 132 9.68 -11.60 14.99
N ASP A 133 10.42 -12.40 14.26
CA ASP A 133 11.86 -12.24 14.13
C ASP A 133 12.22 -10.84 13.62
N GLY A 134 13.11 -10.17 14.35
CA GLY A 134 13.50 -8.79 14.07
C GLY A 134 12.61 -7.70 14.70
N ALA A 135 11.43 -8.05 15.25
CA ALA A 135 10.47 -7.06 15.79
C ALA A 135 11.07 -6.09 16.83
N ARG A 136 11.95 -6.60 17.72
CA ARG A 136 12.61 -5.76 18.74
C ARG A 136 13.54 -4.72 18.13
N THR A 137 14.28 -5.11 17.10
CA THR A 137 15.20 -4.22 16.40
C THR A 137 14.41 -3.16 15.64
N VAL A 138 13.34 -3.55 14.94
CA VAL A 138 12.45 -2.62 14.23
C VAL A 138 11.81 -1.64 15.21
N GLU A 139 11.28 -2.11 16.34
CA GLU A 139 10.70 -1.24 17.37
C GLU A 139 11.71 -0.21 17.90
N LYS A 140 12.96 -0.64 18.13
CA LYS A 140 14.03 0.27 18.57
C LYS A 140 14.28 1.36 17.53
N VAL A 141 14.45 0.99 16.25
CA VAL A 141 14.68 1.95 15.17
C VAL A 141 13.51 2.91 15.00
N LEU A 142 12.26 2.41 15.03
CA LEU A 142 11.09 3.27 14.94
C LEU A 142 10.96 4.23 16.14
N LYS A 143 11.37 3.82 17.34
CA LYS A 143 11.46 4.72 18.50
C LYS A 143 12.51 5.81 18.32
N GLU A 144 13.69 5.47 17.80
CA GLU A 144 14.73 6.44 17.47
C GLU A 144 14.26 7.47 16.42
N ILE A 145 13.51 7.00 15.42
CA ILE A 145 12.88 7.87 14.41
C ILE A 145 11.85 8.83 15.07
N LYS A 146 11.06 8.31 16.01
CA LYS A 146 10.12 9.12 16.78
C LYS A 146 10.85 10.20 17.61
N GLU A 147 11.93 9.84 18.28
CA GLU A 147 12.75 10.78 19.08
C GLU A 147 13.36 11.89 18.21
N LYS A 148 13.61 11.60 16.92
CA LYS A 148 14.06 12.59 15.93
C LYS A 148 12.95 13.47 15.36
N GLY A 149 11.72 13.35 15.87
CA GLY A 149 10.61 14.22 15.52
C GLY A 149 9.56 13.67 14.57
N TYR A 150 9.70 12.43 14.07
CA TYR A 150 8.66 11.80 13.28
C TYR A 150 7.58 11.19 14.20
N ASN A 151 6.37 11.75 14.18
CA ASN A 151 5.32 11.31 15.08
C ASN A 151 4.83 9.89 14.77
N ILE A 152 5.12 8.95 15.67
CA ILE A 152 4.63 7.57 15.63
C ILE A 152 3.85 7.27 16.90
N ASN A 153 2.58 6.91 16.74
CA ASN A 153 1.72 6.53 17.85
C ASN A 153 1.74 5.00 18.04
N PHE A 154 2.55 4.52 18.97
CA PHE A 154 2.64 3.08 19.24
C PHE A 154 1.49 2.60 20.10
N THR A 155 0.96 1.40 19.76
CA THR A 155 0.12 0.64 20.68
C THR A 155 1.00 0.03 21.76
N GLU A 156 0.68 0.28 23.01
CA GLU A 156 1.33 -0.39 24.14
C GLU A 156 1.07 -1.90 24.06
N SER A 157 2.11 -2.65 23.79
CA SER A 157 2.08 -4.10 23.68
C SER A 157 2.94 -4.72 24.77
N LYS A 158 2.36 -5.63 25.53
CA LYS A 158 3.10 -6.58 26.38
C LYS A 158 3.53 -7.82 25.57
N ARG A 159 3.71 -7.69 24.27
CA ARG A 159 4.28 -8.70 23.36
C ARG A 159 3.82 -10.14 23.59
N SER A 160 2.56 -10.37 23.83
CA SER A 160 1.99 -11.69 23.60
C SER A 160 1.49 -11.74 22.15
N ASP A 161 1.69 -12.86 21.51
CA ASP A 161 1.26 -13.16 20.18
C ASP A 161 -0.16 -12.77 19.94
N GLY A 162 -0.76 -12.13 19.44
CA GLY A 162 -2.16 -11.72 19.29
C GLY A 162 -2.61 -10.53 20.15
N GLY A 163 -1.92 -10.16 21.20
CA GLY A 163 -2.31 -9.05 22.07
C GLY A 163 -2.30 -7.70 21.36
N VAL A 164 -1.43 -7.53 20.40
CA VAL A 164 -1.35 -6.33 19.53
C VAL A 164 -2.54 -6.27 18.59
N VAL A 165 -2.92 -7.38 17.96
CA VAL A 165 -4.05 -7.45 17.03
C VAL A 165 -5.37 -7.12 17.71
N MET A 166 -5.51 -7.53 18.96
CA MET A 166 -6.75 -7.35 19.73
C MET A 166 -6.97 -5.93 20.26
N ARG A 167 -5.99 -5.05 20.16
CA ARG A 167 -6.06 -3.69 20.73
C ARG A 167 -6.53 -2.59 19.77
N GLY A 168 -7.03 -2.97 18.61
CA GLY A 168 -7.62 -2.01 17.69
C GLY A 168 -6.62 -1.08 17.03
N ASN A 169 -5.52 -1.63 16.51
CA ASN A 169 -4.54 -0.89 15.74
C ASN A 169 -5.11 -0.42 14.40
N ASP A 170 -4.59 0.65 13.88
CA ASP A 170 -4.88 1.18 12.55
C ASP A 170 -3.84 0.70 11.54
N LEU A 171 -2.64 0.44 12.02
CA LEU A 171 -1.54 -0.17 11.27
C LEU A 171 -0.95 -1.33 12.06
N LEU A 172 -0.74 -2.44 11.39
CA LEU A 172 -0.06 -3.61 11.93
C LEU A 172 1.16 -3.93 11.07
N LEU A 173 2.33 -4.02 11.69
CA LEU A 173 3.52 -4.56 11.06
C LEU A 173 3.57 -6.07 11.30
N GLY A 174 3.34 -6.81 10.26
CA GLY A 174 3.27 -8.27 10.32
C GLY A 174 3.17 -8.90 8.92
N THR A 175 3.14 -10.20 8.87
CA THR A 175 2.86 -11.01 7.65
C THR A 175 1.51 -11.68 7.75
#